data_ec20b4f913023fdb631d904ca6491969
#
_entry.id   ec20b4f913023fdb631d904ca6491969
#
_cell.length_a   1.000
_cell.length_b   1.000
_cell.length_c   1.000
_cell.angle_alpha   90.00
_cell.angle_beta   90.00
_cell.angle_gamma   90.00
#
_symmetry.space_group_name_H-M   'P 1'
#
loop_
_entity.id
_entity.type
_entity.pdbx_description
1 polymer ?
#
loop_
_entity_poly.entity_id
_entity_poly.type
_entity_poly.pdbx_seq_one_letter_code
_entity_poly.pdbx_strand_id
1 'polypeptide(L)'
;LQAGFTDFHYLRPIWAKTTQKDALLGIGMTGIGSGEILKYDLEIAAYMAKQVNQLITEKTGINEAARITCVKPSGTTSLVLGTASGIHAWHNDYYLRTMRFNKNEDIAVYLMKNHPELCEDDVLRPTDTVCVRIPVKAPEGSILRTETAIDTLERVKHFSTNWIKSGHINGDNTHNVSATISIDANRKYYDRHDSTSLINEFLEGPMNEWEVVGQWMWENRESYNGLSVLPYWGGTYQQAPFEDITEEEYNKRIVTLKELDLTNVTEQDDTVDFGQVAACAGGACEIQF
;
A
#
# COMPACT_ATOMS: atom_id res chain seq x y z
N LEU A 1 -12.74 19.56 2.00
CA LEU A 1 -13.50 18.78 2.99
C LEU A 1 -12.69 18.55 4.26
N GLN A 2 -11.48 17.97 4.18
CA GLN A 2 -10.63 17.66 5.35
C GLN A 2 -10.30 18.92 6.17
N ALA A 3 -10.03 20.04 5.53
CA ALA A 3 -9.74 21.32 6.19
C ALA A 3 -10.91 21.84 7.05
N GLY A 4 -12.13 21.36 6.83
CA GLY A 4 -13.32 21.72 7.61
C GLY A 4 -13.44 21.01 8.97
N PHE A 5 -12.61 19.98 9.23
CA PHE A 5 -12.60 19.28 10.52
C PHE A 5 -11.75 20.05 11.53
N THR A 6 -12.36 20.92 12.30
CA THR A 6 -11.70 21.85 13.22
C THR A 6 -12.06 21.66 14.70
N ASP A 7 -12.95 20.71 15.01
CA ASP A 7 -13.32 20.42 16.38
C ASP A 7 -12.38 19.36 16.99
N PHE A 8 -11.56 19.81 17.93
CA PHE A 8 -10.54 19.00 18.62
C PHE A 8 -10.80 18.90 20.13
N HIS A 9 -12.07 18.98 20.56
CA HIS A 9 -12.45 18.97 21.98
C HIS A 9 -11.99 17.71 22.75
N TYR A 10 -11.79 16.58 22.04
CA TYR A 10 -11.28 15.32 22.59
C TYR A 10 -9.75 15.27 22.75
N LEU A 11 -9.02 16.27 22.25
CA LEU A 11 -7.57 16.35 22.37
C LEU A 11 -7.17 17.18 23.61
N ARG A 12 -6.04 16.83 24.21
CA ARG A 12 -5.42 17.70 25.21
C ARG A 12 -5.09 19.07 24.59
N PRO A 13 -5.17 20.19 25.36
CA PRO A 13 -5.02 21.56 24.82
C PRO A 13 -3.74 21.76 24.00
N ILE A 14 -2.61 21.15 24.39
CA ILE A 14 -1.35 21.26 23.64
C ILE A 14 -1.45 20.63 22.25
N TRP A 15 -2.15 19.51 22.13
CA TRP A 15 -2.36 18.81 20.85
C TRP A 15 -3.30 19.62 19.95
N ALA A 16 -4.42 20.08 20.51
CA ALA A 16 -5.35 20.93 19.76
C ALA A 16 -4.65 22.17 19.22
N LYS A 17 -3.84 22.87 20.07
CA LYS A 17 -3.05 24.05 19.66
C LYS A 17 -2.08 23.74 18.51
N THR A 18 -1.37 22.61 18.58
CA THR A 18 -0.41 22.21 17.52
C THR A 18 -1.15 21.85 16.23
N THR A 19 -2.26 21.10 16.34
CA THR A 19 -3.08 20.75 15.18
C THR A 19 -3.66 21.97 14.49
N GLN A 20 -4.18 22.94 15.25
CA GLN A 20 -4.69 24.21 14.70
C GLN A 20 -3.58 25.03 14.04
N LYS A 21 -2.38 25.06 14.65
CA LYS A 21 -1.24 25.82 14.11
C LYS A 21 -0.80 25.28 12.77
N ASP A 22 -0.59 23.97 12.67
CA ASP A 22 -0.03 23.34 11.47
C ASP A 22 -1.11 23.02 10.43
N ALA A 23 -2.36 22.86 10.85
CA ALA A 23 -3.55 22.59 10.03
C ALA A 23 -3.32 21.51 8.94
N LEU A 24 -2.58 20.44 9.29
CA LEU A 24 -2.09 19.45 8.33
C LEU A 24 -3.22 18.80 7.53
N LEU A 25 -3.01 18.68 6.24
CA LEU A 25 -3.83 17.90 5.32
C LEU A 25 -3.05 16.68 4.83
N GLY A 26 -3.76 15.66 4.38
CA GLY A 26 -3.18 14.45 3.80
C GLY A 26 -3.88 14.09 2.49
N ILE A 27 -3.67 14.88 1.45
CA ILE A 27 -4.16 14.53 0.11
C ILE A 27 -3.24 13.44 -0.43
N GLY A 28 -3.76 12.21 -0.41
CA GLY A 28 -3.04 11.03 -0.88
C GLY A 28 -3.45 10.61 -2.28
N MET A 29 -2.65 9.73 -2.85
CA MET A 29 -2.93 9.03 -4.09
C MET A 29 -2.88 7.54 -3.86
N THR A 30 -3.77 6.80 -4.53
CA THR A 30 -3.70 5.34 -4.62
C THR A 30 -3.69 4.94 -6.09
N GLY A 31 -3.30 3.70 -6.39
CA GLY A 31 -3.23 3.23 -7.77
C GLY A 31 -1.98 3.67 -8.54
N ILE A 32 -0.93 4.16 -7.86
CA ILE A 32 0.32 4.55 -8.51
C ILE A 32 0.93 3.32 -9.24
N GLY A 33 0.91 2.15 -8.60
CA GLY A 33 1.38 0.90 -9.19
C GLY A 33 0.53 0.40 -10.36
N SER A 34 -0.66 0.95 -10.59
CA SER A 34 -1.45 0.69 -11.81
C SER A 34 -0.98 1.53 -13.01
N GLY A 35 -0.03 2.45 -12.81
CA GLY A 35 0.68 3.16 -13.88
C GLY A 35 0.00 4.43 -14.40
N GLU A 36 -1.31 4.59 -14.25
CA GLU A 36 -2.04 5.70 -14.88
C GLU A 36 -1.59 7.07 -14.35
N ILE A 37 -1.43 7.22 -13.04
CA ILE A 37 -1.03 8.49 -12.43
C ILE A 37 0.37 8.95 -12.82
N LEU A 38 1.23 8.05 -13.28
CA LEU A 38 2.59 8.37 -13.72
C LEU A 38 2.63 9.20 -15.03
N LYS A 39 1.49 9.31 -15.72
CA LYS A 39 1.35 10.08 -16.96
C LYS A 39 1.03 11.57 -16.70
N TYR A 40 0.76 11.94 -15.44
CA TYR A 40 0.31 13.29 -15.10
C TYR A 40 1.42 14.09 -14.42
N ASP A 41 1.32 15.42 -14.57
CA ASP A 41 2.23 16.36 -13.91
C ASP A 41 1.84 16.52 -12.43
N LEU A 42 2.68 15.95 -11.56
CA LEU A 42 2.45 15.96 -10.12
C LEU A 42 2.70 17.33 -9.48
N GLU A 43 3.58 18.15 -10.06
CA GLU A 43 3.85 19.51 -9.55
C GLU A 43 2.64 20.42 -9.77
N ILE A 44 2.03 20.34 -10.96
CA ILE A 44 0.78 21.07 -11.25
C ILE A 44 -0.33 20.60 -10.32
N ALA A 45 -0.47 19.30 -10.11
CA ALA A 45 -1.47 18.76 -9.19
C ALA A 45 -1.26 19.23 -7.74
N ALA A 46 -0.02 19.24 -7.26
CA ALA A 46 0.34 19.74 -5.93
C ALA A 46 0.08 21.25 -5.81
N TYR A 47 0.42 22.02 -6.84
CA TYR A 47 0.13 23.44 -6.89
C TYR A 47 -1.39 23.71 -6.81
N MET A 48 -2.21 22.98 -7.57
CA MET A 48 -3.66 23.09 -7.50
C MET A 48 -4.19 22.79 -6.09
N ALA A 49 -3.66 21.76 -5.43
CA ALA A 49 -4.03 21.41 -4.05
C ALA A 49 -3.71 22.57 -3.06
N LYS A 50 -2.58 23.24 -3.23
CA LYS A 50 -2.21 24.44 -2.43
C LYS A 50 -3.18 25.60 -2.68
N GLN A 51 -3.51 25.88 -3.93
CA GLN A 51 -4.45 26.95 -4.27
C GLN A 51 -5.84 26.70 -3.66
N VAL A 52 -6.34 25.48 -3.73
CA VAL A 52 -7.63 25.12 -3.11
C VAL A 52 -7.55 25.23 -1.59
N ASN A 53 -6.45 24.84 -0.96
CA ASN A 53 -6.28 25.00 0.48
C ASN A 53 -6.33 26.49 0.86
N GLN A 54 -5.60 27.36 0.17
CA GLN A 54 -5.61 28.81 0.41
C GLN A 54 -7.04 29.38 0.29
N LEU A 55 -7.77 29.07 -0.78
CA LEU A 55 -9.15 29.55 -0.97
C LEU A 55 -10.10 29.11 0.16
N ILE A 56 -9.93 27.89 0.67
CA ILE A 56 -10.76 27.38 1.77
C ILE A 56 -10.39 28.07 3.10
N THR A 57 -9.11 28.26 3.38
CA THR A 57 -8.66 28.90 4.61
C THR A 57 -9.09 30.35 4.68
N GLU A 58 -9.06 31.10 3.58
CA GLU A 58 -9.59 32.46 3.49
C GLU A 58 -11.09 32.54 3.82
N LYS A 59 -11.86 31.52 3.42
CA LYS A 59 -13.32 31.45 3.69
C LYS A 59 -13.65 31.01 5.10
N THR A 60 -12.84 30.14 5.69
CA THR A 60 -13.13 29.49 6.97
C THR A 60 -12.40 30.13 8.15
N GLY A 61 -11.39 30.94 7.88
CA GLY A 61 -10.57 31.59 8.91
C GLY A 61 -9.61 30.66 9.66
N ILE A 62 -9.36 29.46 9.12
CA ILE A 62 -8.37 28.51 9.65
C ILE A 62 -6.99 28.82 9.04
N ASN A 63 -5.93 28.28 9.63
CA ASN A 63 -4.59 28.42 9.06
C ASN A 63 -4.43 27.61 7.78
N GLU A 64 -3.56 28.08 6.88
CA GLU A 64 -3.09 27.25 5.77
C GLU A 64 -2.34 26.03 6.30
N ALA A 65 -2.56 24.89 5.66
CA ALA A 65 -1.88 23.66 6.01
C ALA A 65 -0.38 23.77 5.74
N ALA A 66 0.42 23.50 6.74
CA ALA A 66 1.88 23.49 6.60
C ALA A 66 2.36 22.46 5.58
N ARG A 67 1.63 21.36 5.45
CA ARG A 67 1.88 20.22 4.53
C ARG A 67 0.57 19.70 4.02
N ILE A 68 0.45 19.48 2.71
CA ILE A 68 -0.82 19.17 2.07
C ILE A 68 -0.82 17.76 1.47
N THR A 69 0.23 17.40 0.74
CA THR A 69 0.31 16.18 -0.06
C THR A 69 1.04 15.06 0.67
N CYS A 70 0.57 13.82 0.48
CA CYS A 70 1.22 12.64 1.04
C CYS A 70 1.04 11.43 0.10
N VAL A 71 1.79 10.36 0.35
CA VAL A 71 1.54 9.04 -0.25
C VAL A 71 1.49 8.03 0.88
N LYS A 72 0.40 7.27 0.93
CA LYS A 72 0.15 6.23 1.93
C LYS A 72 -0.26 4.94 1.26
N PRO A 73 0.05 3.77 1.85
CA PRO A 73 -0.62 2.53 1.50
C PRO A 73 -2.13 2.67 1.74
N SER A 74 -2.94 2.12 0.86
CA SER A 74 -4.40 2.15 0.97
C SER A 74 -4.96 0.74 0.87
N GLY A 75 -5.00 0.01 2.00
CA GLY A 75 -5.46 -1.38 2.01
C GLY A 75 -6.91 -1.55 1.55
N THR A 76 -7.82 -0.78 2.12
CA THR A 76 -9.26 -0.91 1.82
C THR A 76 -9.67 -0.09 0.60
N THR A 77 -9.28 1.18 0.53
CA THR A 77 -9.69 2.08 -0.57
C THR A 77 -9.22 1.57 -1.93
N SER A 78 -7.99 1.06 -2.03
CA SER A 78 -7.47 0.50 -3.29
C SER A 78 -8.25 -0.74 -3.74
N LEU A 79 -8.71 -1.56 -2.80
CA LEU A 79 -9.55 -2.72 -3.12
C LEU A 79 -10.92 -2.32 -3.67
N VAL A 80 -11.59 -1.36 -3.03
CA VAL A 80 -12.89 -0.83 -3.48
C VAL A 80 -12.75 -0.23 -4.88
N LEU A 81 -11.64 0.43 -5.16
CA LEU A 81 -11.36 1.06 -6.45
C LEU A 81 -10.75 0.10 -7.49
N GLY A 82 -10.47 -1.16 -7.13
CA GLY A 82 -9.84 -2.14 -8.02
C GLY A 82 -8.47 -1.68 -8.53
N THR A 83 -7.64 -1.06 -7.67
CA THR A 83 -6.35 -0.49 -8.06
C THR A 83 -5.24 -0.86 -7.09
N ALA A 84 -3.99 -0.50 -7.41
CA ALA A 84 -2.83 -0.78 -6.57
C ALA A 84 -2.85 0.01 -5.25
N SER A 85 -2.28 -0.56 -4.18
CA SER A 85 -2.19 0.06 -2.87
C SER A 85 -1.11 1.14 -2.82
N GLY A 86 -1.51 2.40 -2.94
CA GLY A 86 -0.59 3.54 -2.93
C GLY A 86 0.47 3.42 -4.03
N ILE A 87 1.74 3.45 -3.64
CA ILE A 87 2.89 3.38 -4.56
C ILE A 87 3.32 1.95 -4.89
N HIS A 88 2.77 0.96 -4.17
CA HIS A 88 3.20 -0.42 -4.31
C HIS A 88 2.74 -1.04 -5.61
N ALA A 89 3.56 -1.94 -6.14
CA ALA A 89 3.24 -2.75 -7.30
C ALA A 89 2.08 -3.71 -7.04
N TRP A 90 1.44 -4.19 -8.09
CA TRP A 90 0.55 -5.33 -8.05
C TRP A 90 1.32 -6.60 -7.73
N HIS A 91 0.64 -7.55 -7.08
CA HIS A 91 1.26 -8.81 -6.70
C HIS A 91 1.77 -9.60 -7.92
N ASN A 92 0.90 -9.81 -8.91
CA ASN A 92 1.20 -10.44 -10.19
C ASN A 92 0.08 -10.12 -11.19
N ASP A 93 0.21 -10.54 -12.45
CA ASP A 93 -0.86 -10.44 -13.46
C ASP A 93 -2.12 -11.19 -13.02
N TYR A 94 -1.94 -12.41 -12.50
CA TYR A 94 -3.00 -13.27 -11.98
C TYR A 94 -2.60 -13.84 -10.62
N TYR A 95 -3.46 -13.69 -9.62
CA TYR A 95 -3.21 -14.21 -8.29
C TYR A 95 -4.50 -14.48 -7.52
N LEU A 96 -4.41 -15.29 -6.48
CA LEU A 96 -5.46 -15.43 -5.47
C LEU A 96 -5.17 -14.46 -4.33
N ARG A 97 -6.18 -13.72 -3.94
CA ARG A 97 -6.18 -12.97 -2.70
C ARG A 97 -6.93 -13.75 -1.64
N THR A 98 -6.25 -14.13 -0.58
CA THR A 98 -6.84 -14.85 0.56
C THR A 98 -7.21 -13.86 1.66
N MET A 99 -8.45 -13.88 2.09
CA MET A 99 -8.97 -13.15 3.26
C MET A 99 -9.46 -14.16 4.28
N ARG A 100 -9.20 -13.89 5.56
CA ARG A 100 -9.62 -14.74 6.67
C ARG A 100 -10.78 -14.09 7.40
N PHE A 101 -11.79 -14.90 7.69
CA PHE A 101 -12.97 -14.50 8.46
C PHE A 101 -13.22 -15.52 9.56
N ASN A 102 -13.75 -15.06 10.69
CA ASN A 102 -14.33 -15.98 11.64
C ASN A 102 -15.60 -16.62 11.01
N LYS A 103 -15.75 -17.92 11.15
CA LYS A 103 -16.89 -18.65 10.56
C LYS A 103 -18.25 -18.19 11.08
N ASN A 104 -18.28 -17.50 12.21
CA ASN A 104 -19.51 -16.94 12.82
C ASN A 104 -19.83 -15.50 12.32
N GLU A 105 -18.92 -14.86 11.57
CA GLU A 105 -19.22 -13.56 10.96
C GLU A 105 -20.31 -13.74 9.89
N ASP A 106 -21.29 -12.85 9.85
CA ASP A 106 -22.44 -12.95 8.94
C ASP A 106 -22.02 -13.02 7.46
N ILE A 107 -20.98 -12.27 7.08
CA ILE A 107 -20.40 -12.33 5.75
C ILE A 107 -19.80 -13.72 5.45
N ALA A 108 -19.14 -14.35 6.42
CA ALA A 108 -18.55 -15.67 6.27
C ALA A 108 -19.63 -16.75 6.15
N VAL A 109 -20.66 -16.68 6.99
CA VAL A 109 -21.84 -17.58 6.92
C VAL A 109 -22.50 -17.47 5.56
N TYR A 110 -22.71 -16.26 5.06
CA TYR A 110 -23.27 -16.03 3.73
C TYR A 110 -22.40 -16.65 2.62
N LEU A 111 -21.08 -16.38 2.64
CA LEU A 111 -20.15 -16.86 1.61
C LEU A 111 -20.02 -18.37 1.63
N MET A 112 -19.86 -19.00 2.78
CA MET A 112 -19.80 -20.47 2.91
C MET A 112 -21.07 -21.16 2.38
N LYS A 113 -22.23 -20.54 2.56
CA LYS A 113 -23.51 -21.08 2.10
C LYS A 113 -23.75 -20.90 0.61
N ASN A 114 -23.46 -19.71 0.07
CA ASN A 114 -23.86 -19.31 -1.28
C ASN A 114 -22.73 -19.38 -2.30
N HIS A 115 -21.48 -19.25 -1.83
CA HIS A 115 -20.25 -19.23 -2.63
C HIS A 115 -19.18 -20.17 -2.06
N PRO A 116 -19.52 -21.47 -1.83
CA PRO A 116 -18.54 -22.42 -1.27
C PRO A 116 -17.31 -22.59 -2.16
N GLU A 117 -17.40 -22.28 -3.45
CA GLU A 117 -16.28 -22.29 -4.41
C GLU A 117 -15.16 -21.31 -4.07
N LEU A 118 -15.44 -20.29 -3.25
CA LEU A 118 -14.45 -19.33 -2.78
C LEU A 118 -13.88 -19.67 -1.40
N CYS A 119 -14.52 -20.61 -0.68
CA CYS A 119 -14.27 -20.86 0.73
C CYS A 119 -13.47 -22.13 0.94
N GLU A 120 -12.49 -22.07 1.82
CA GLU A 120 -11.78 -23.25 2.35
C GLU A 120 -11.48 -23.05 3.83
N ASP A 121 -11.34 -24.14 4.58
CA ASP A 121 -10.97 -24.06 5.99
C ASP A 121 -9.53 -23.52 6.14
N ASP A 122 -9.29 -22.63 7.11
CA ASP A 122 -7.95 -22.18 7.43
C ASP A 122 -7.12 -23.35 7.97
N VAL A 123 -5.89 -23.50 7.44
CA VAL A 123 -5.01 -24.63 7.80
C VAL A 123 -4.59 -24.60 9.27
N LEU A 124 -4.43 -23.40 9.84
CA LEU A 124 -4.00 -23.24 11.23
C LEU A 124 -5.17 -23.26 12.22
N ARG A 125 -6.35 -22.81 11.78
CA ARG A 125 -7.55 -22.64 12.62
C ARG A 125 -8.82 -23.16 11.93
N PRO A 126 -8.87 -24.45 11.54
CA PRO A 126 -9.95 -24.97 10.70
C PRO A 126 -11.33 -24.99 11.38
N THR A 127 -11.38 -24.90 12.71
CA THR A 127 -12.63 -24.97 13.47
C THR A 127 -13.39 -23.64 13.47
N ASP A 128 -12.68 -22.51 13.45
CA ASP A 128 -13.25 -21.19 13.68
C ASP A 128 -13.01 -20.19 12.55
N THR A 129 -12.07 -20.48 11.65
CA THR A 129 -11.66 -19.59 10.58
C THR A 129 -11.88 -20.18 9.20
N VAL A 130 -12.40 -19.39 8.29
CA VAL A 130 -12.55 -19.69 6.87
C VAL A 130 -11.67 -18.73 6.05
N CYS A 131 -10.97 -19.29 5.07
CA CYS A 131 -10.25 -18.55 4.05
C CYS A 131 -11.16 -18.33 2.83
N VAL A 132 -11.36 -17.08 2.45
CA VAL A 132 -12.04 -16.71 1.22
C VAL A 132 -11.00 -16.33 0.19
N ARG A 133 -10.92 -17.08 -0.92
CA ARG A 133 -9.87 -16.96 -1.93
C ARG A 133 -10.45 -16.39 -3.23
N ILE A 134 -10.15 -15.13 -3.50
CA ILE A 134 -10.70 -14.38 -4.63
C ILE A 134 -9.65 -14.33 -5.75
N PRO A 135 -9.99 -14.79 -6.97
CA PRO A 135 -9.12 -14.62 -8.13
C PRO A 135 -9.09 -13.16 -8.55
N VAL A 136 -7.89 -12.62 -8.73
CA VAL A 136 -7.65 -11.24 -9.12
C VAL A 136 -6.78 -11.20 -10.36
N LYS A 137 -7.12 -10.30 -11.29
CA LYS A 137 -6.33 -9.93 -12.47
C LYS A 137 -5.89 -8.49 -12.34
N ALA A 138 -4.59 -8.23 -12.48
CA ALA A 138 -4.08 -6.86 -12.52
C ALA A 138 -4.54 -6.15 -13.81
N PRO A 139 -4.83 -4.83 -13.77
CA PRO A 139 -5.05 -4.05 -14.98
C PRO A 139 -3.86 -4.12 -15.94
N GLU A 140 -4.14 -4.06 -17.23
CA GLU A 140 -3.08 -4.03 -18.24
C GLU A 140 -2.15 -2.83 -18.04
N GLY A 141 -0.84 -3.06 -18.16
CA GLY A 141 0.19 -2.04 -17.95
C GLY A 141 0.52 -1.76 -16.48
N SER A 142 -0.02 -2.54 -15.55
CA SER A 142 0.33 -2.43 -14.13
C SER A 142 1.78 -2.77 -13.86
N ILE A 143 2.37 -2.08 -12.89
CA ILE A 143 3.68 -2.41 -12.33
C ILE A 143 3.52 -3.64 -11.45
N LEU A 144 4.32 -4.67 -11.70
CA LEU A 144 4.28 -5.92 -10.94
C LEU A 144 5.42 -5.98 -9.91
N ARG A 145 5.24 -6.77 -8.86
CA ARG A 145 6.25 -6.98 -7.80
C ARG A 145 7.56 -7.61 -8.27
N THR A 146 7.64 -7.98 -9.54
CA THR A 146 8.89 -8.43 -10.19
C THR A 146 9.83 -7.28 -10.53
N GLU A 147 9.38 -6.02 -10.36
CA GLU A 147 10.26 -4.84 -10.46
C GLU A 147 11.44 -4.95 -9.49
N THR A 148 12.48 -4.16 -9.72
CA THR A 148 13.60 -4.10 -8.80
C THR A 148 13.30 -3.18 -7.60
N ALA A 149 14.03 -3.38 -6.50
CA ALA A 149 13.97 -2.46 -5.37
C ALA A 149 14.33 -1.02 -5.80
N ILE A 150 15.26 -0.87 -6.75
CA ILE A 150 15.68 0.43 -7.30
C ILE A 150 14.54 1.10 -8.08
N ASP A 151 13.76 0.36 -8.88
CA ASP A 151 12.61 0.94 -9.58
C ASP A 151 11.58 1.53 -8.60
N THR A 152 11.32 0.82 -7.51
CA THR A 152 10.46 1.32 -6.44
C THR A 152 11.05 2.57 -5.77
N LEU A 153 12.35 2.57 -5.47
CA LEU A 153 13.05 3.68 -4.84
C LEU A 153 13.08 4.94 -5.73
N GLU A 154 13.32 4.79 -7.02
CA GLU A 154 13.27 5.91 -7.98
C GLU A 154 11.85 6.48 -8.07
N ARG A 155 10.83 5.63 -8.01
CA ARG A 155 9.44 6.08 -7.94
C ARG A 155 9.15 6.82 -6.63
N VAL A 156 9.68 6.36 -5.49
CA VAL A 156 9.60 7.10 -4.21
C VAL A 156 10.24 8.48 -4.34
N LYS A 157 11.44 8.57 -4.91
CA LYS A 157 12.15 9.84 -5.14
C LYS A 157 11.35 10.78 -6.05
N HIS A 158 10.77 10.26 -7.13
CA HIS A 158 9.93 11.02 -8.05
C HIS A 158 8.73 11.65 -7.32
N PHE A 159 7.99 10.85 -6.55
CA PHE A 159 6.84 11.35 -5.78
C PHE A 159 7.26 12.26 -4.63
N SER A 160 8.37 11.99 -3.97
CA SER A 160 8.91 12.87 -2.93
C SER A 160 9.21 14.26 -3.51
N THR A 161 9.85 14.33 -4.67
CA THR A 161 10.23 15.58 -5.30
C THR A 161 9.03 16.34 -5.84
N ASN A 162 8.22 15.68 -6.67
CA ASN A 162 7.22 16.37 -7.50
C ASN A 162 5.83 16.48 -6.84
N TRP A 163 5.56 15.64 -5.82
CA TRP A 163 4.29 15.66 -5.10
C TRP A 163 4.44 16.16 -3.66
N ILE A 164 5.33 15.56 -2.88
CA ILE A 164 5.46 15.89 -1.47
C ILE A 164 6.10 17.27 -1.27
N LYS A 165 7.28 17.51 -1.85
CA LYS A 165 7.96 18.80 -1.72
C LYS A 165 7.19 19.94 -2.37
N SER A 166 6.55 19.68 -3.49
CA SER A 166 5.69 20.65 -4.18
C SER A 166 4.42 21.01 -3.39
N GLY A 167 3.90 20.08 -2.57
CA GLY A 167 2.76 20.31 -1.68
C GLY A 167 3.14 20.78 -0.26
N HIS A 168 4.43 21.03 -0.01
CA HIS A 168 4.92 21.58 1.24
C HIS A 168 4.83 23.11 1.23
N ILE A 169 4.41 23.72 2.35
CA ILE A 169 4.30 25.17 2.50
C ILE A 169 5.32 25.69 3.53
N ASN A 170 5.34 25.10 4.72
CA ASN A 170 6.26 25.54 5.77
C ASN A 170 6.61 24.42 6.77
N GLY A 171 7.63 24.70 7.60
CA GLY A 171 8.17 23.77 8.61
C GLY A 171 9.35 22.95 8.09
N ASP A 172 10.11 22.36 9.01
CA ASP A 172 11.37 21.68 8.69
C ASP A 172 11.17 20.29 8.06
N ASN A 173 10.01 19.67 8.30
CA ASN A 173 9.70 18.32 7.86
C ASN A 173 8.59 18.31 6.80
N THR A 174 8.76 17.54 5.73
CA THR A 174 7.72 17.25 4.76
C THR A 174 6.87 16.05 5.21
N HIS A 175 5.74 15.81 4.54
CA HIS A 175 5.09 14.50 4.60
C HIS A 175 5.97 13.43 3.93
N ASN A 176 5.63 12.16 4.15
CA ASN A 176 6.38 11.04 3.61
C ASN A 176 5.70 10.42 2.38
N VAL A 177 6.50 9.79 1.53
CA VAL A 177 6.07 8.73 0.62
C VAL A 177 6.24 7.42 1.38
N SER A 178 5.16 6.92 1.97
CA SER A 178 5.21 5.67 2.75
C SER A 178 5.27 4.48 1.80
N ALA A 179 6.38 3.76 1.83
CA ALA A 179 6.64 2.62 0.98
C ALA A 179 7.37 1.50 1.73
N THR A 180 7.11 0.28 1.30
CA THR A 180 7.89 -0.91 1.65
C THR A 180 8.70 -1.33 0.44
N ILE A 181 10.01 -1.42 0.62
CA ILE A 181 10.96 -1.84 -0.41
C ILE A 181 11.25 -3.32 -0.20
N SER A 182 10.89 -4.13 -1.19
CA SER A 182 11.20 -5.56 -1.18
C SER A 182 12.52 -5.82 -1.88
N ILE A 183 13.45 -6.50 -1.21
CA ILE A 183 14.81 -6.77 -1.71
C ILE A 183 14.97 -8.25 -2.01
N ASP A 184 15.35 -8.57 -3.24
CA ASP A 184 15.77 -9.91 -3.63
C ASP A 184 17.29 -10.06 -3.46
N ALA A 185 17.71 -10.74 -2.39
CA ALA A 185 19.13 -10.97 -2.09
C ALA A 185 19.87 -11.76 -3.18
N ASN A 186 19.16 -12.45 -4.07
CA ASN A 186 19.76 -13.22 -5.16
C ASN A 186 20.00 -12.38 -6.41
N ARG A 187 19.37 -11.22 -6.50
CA ARG A 187 19.56 -10.29 -7.63
C ARG A 187 20.95 -9.68 -7.59
N LYS A 188 21.62 -9.67 -8.72
CA LYS A 188 22.98 -9.15 -8.88
C LYS A 188 22.99 -7.93 -9.77
N TYR A 189 23.78 -6.94 -9.39
CA TYR A 189 23.98 -5.70 -10.13
C TYR A 189 25.42 -5.59 -10.57
N TYR A 190 25.60 -5.29 -11.86
CA TYR A 190 26.88 -5.05 -12.48
C TYR A 190 26.95 -3.57 -12.85
N ASP A 191 27.77 -2.81 -12.16
CA ASP A 191 27.98 -1.40 -12.48
C ASP A 191 28.87 -1.30 -13.75
N ARG A 192 28.34 -0.70 -14.79
CA ARG A 192 28.99 -0.55 -16.11
C ARG A 192 29.45 0.88 -16.38
N HIS A 193 29.27 1.82 -15.45
CA HIS A 193 29.43 3.24 -15.75
C HIS A 193 30.73 3.87 -15.23
N ASP A 194 31.46 3.22 -14.32
CA ASP A 194 32.73 3.73 -13.78
C ASP A 194 33.85 2.69 -13.95
N SER A 195 34.97 3.13 -14.49
CA SER A 195 36.17 2.29 -14.65
C SER A 195 36.73 1.79 -13.32
N THR A 196 36.50 2.52 -12.23
CA THR A 196 36.89 2.14 -10.88
C THR A 196 35.98 1.01 -10.36
N SER A 197 34.70 1.04 -10.68
CA SER A 197 33.73 0.02 -10.29
C SER A 197 33.97 -1.31 -11.02
N LEU A 198 34.46 -1.28 -12.28
CA LEU A 198 34.88 -2.49 -13.01
C LEU A 198 36.03 -3.22 -12.32
N ILE A 199 36.96 -2.49 -11.70
CA ILE A 199 38.06 -3.08 -10.94
C ILE A 199 37.52 -3.70 -9.65
N ASN A 200 36.64 -3.02 -8.96
CA ASN A 200 36.00 -3.53 -7.74
C ASN A 200 35.12 -4.74 -8.04
N GLU A 201 34.35 -4.71 -9.13
CA GLU A 201 33.56 -5.85 -9.61
C GLU A 201 34.43 -7.07 -9.92
N PHE A 202 35.59 -6.87 -10.51
CA PHE A 202 36.54 -7.94 -10.82
C PHE A 202 37.15 -8.54 -9.55
N LEU A 203 37.36 -7.73 -8.51
CA LEU A 203 37.99 -8.15 -7.24
C LEU A 203 36.97 -8.69 -6.23
N GLU A 204 35.77 -8.09 -6.16
CA GLU A 204 34.77 -8.32 -5.12
C GLU A 204 33.51 -9.02 -5.65
N GLY A 205 33.34 -9.06 -6.99
CA GLY A 205 32.15 -9.60 -7.64
C GLY A 205 30.99 -8.59 -7.69
N PRO A 206 29.85 -9.00 -8.31
CA PRO A 206 28.70 -8.12 -8.44
C PRO A 206 28.04 -7.82 -7.10
N MET A 207 27.57 -6.58 -6.92
CA MET A 207 26.81 -6.19 -5.76
C MET A 207 25.48 -6.94 -5.68
N ASN A 208 25.05 -7.31 -4.49
CA ASN A 208 23.69 -7.79 -4.27
C ASN A 208 22.71 -6.61 -4.09
N GLU A 209 21.41 -6.88 -4.17
CA GLU A 209 20.41 -5.81 -4.12
C GLU A 209 20.38 -5.05 -2.77
N TRP A 210 20.78 -5.69 -1.65
CA TRP A 210 20.91 -5.02 -0.35
C TRP A 210 21.98 -3.93 -0.37
N GLU A 211 23.12 -4.22 -0.96
CA GLU A 211 24.25 -3.27 -1.08
C GLU A 211 23.86 -2.08 -1.94
N VAL A 212 23.24 -2.34 -3.09
CA VAL A 212 22.78 -1.28 -4.02
C VAL A 212 21.70 -0.42 -3.39
N VAL A 213 20.74 -1.01 -2.70
CA VAL A 213 19.69 -0.27 -1.97
C VAL A 213 20.30 0.56 -0.84
N GLY A 214 21.25 0.00 -0.08
CA GLY A 214 21.95 0.74 0.98
C GLY A 214 22.68 1.97 0.44
N GLN A 215 23.40 1.80 -0.68
CA GLN A 215 24.08 2.90 -1.36
C GLN A 215 23.10 3.95 -1.86
N TRP A 216 22.04 3.51 -2.56
CA TRP A 216 21.00 4.43 -3.05
C TRP A 216 20.36 5.24 -1.92
N MET A 217 20.02 4.58 -0.81
CA MET A 217 19.42 5.23 0.37
C MET A 217 20.37 6.29 0.96
N TRP A 218 21.66 6.02 1.01
CA TRP A 218 22.64 6.98 1.49
C TRP A 218 22.77 8.19 0.55
N GLU A 219 22.89 7.96 -0.73
CA GLU A 219 23.04 9.01 -1.76
C GLU A 219 21.79 9.88 -1.90
N ASN A 220 20.60 9.27 -1.72
CA ASN A 220 19.31 9.94 -1.86
C ASN A 220 18.60 10.21 -0.53
N ARG A 221 19.33 10.30 0.59
CA ARG A 221 18.76 10.48 1.94
C ARG A 221 17.84 11.69 2.10
N GLU A 222 17.95 12.71 1.23
CA GLU A 222 17.08 13.87 1.20
C GLU A 222 15.77 13.66 0.40
N SER A 223 15.58 12.44 -0.14
CA SER A 223 14.43 12.11 -0.98
C SER A 223 13.35 11.32 -0.25
N TYR A 224 13.52 10.98 1.00
CA TYR A 224 12.54 10.27 1.82
C TYR A 224 12.71 10.61 3.30
N ASN A 225 11.62 10.47 4.09
CA ASN A 225 11.67 10.63 5.54
C ASN A 225 11.81 9.29 6.25
N GLY A 226 11.26 8.23 5.68
CA GLY A 226 11.35 6.88 6.20
C GLY A 226 10.82 5.85 5.22
N LEU A 227 11.47 4.69 5.19
CA LEU A 227 11.14 3.56 4.33
C LEU A 227 11.18 2.27 5.17
N SER A 228 10.30 1.34 4.87
CA SER A 228 10.42 -0.04 5.34
C SER A 228 11.18 -0.85 4.30
N VAL A 229 12.17 -1.61 4.74
CA VAL A 229 12.97 -2.45 3.85
C VAL A 229 12.84 -3.89 4.33
N LEU A 230 12.36 -4.77 3.46
CA LEU A 230 12.09 -6.17 3.79
C LEU A 230 12.72 -7.10 2.76
N PRO A 231 13.19 -8.29 3.18
CA PRO A 231 13.60 -9.31 2.23
C PRO A 231 12.38 -9.77 1.40
N TYR A 232 12.61 -10.01 0.12
CA TYR A 232 11.61 -10.63 -0.74
C TYR A 232 11.47 -12.10 -0.37
N TRP A 233 10.31 -12.47 0.09
CA TRP A 233 9.92 -13.87 0.30
C TRP A 233 8.97 -14.26 -0.83
N GLY A 234 9.29 -15.26 -1.59
CA GLY A 234 8.51 -15.73 -2.74
C GLY A 234 7.07 -16.20 -2.44
N GLY A 235 6.53 -15.93 -1.25
CA GLY A 235 5.15 -16.28 -0.88
C GLY A 235 4.92 -17.80 -0.81
N THR A 236 5.76 -18.53 -0.08
CA THR A 236 5.84 -19.99 -0.15
C THR A 236 5.03 -20.75 0.91
N TYR A 237 4.23 -20.07 1.74
CA TYR A 237 3.43 -20.78 2.73
C TYR A 237 1.98 -20.94 2.28
N GLN A 238 1.37 -22.04 2.75
CA GLN A 238 0.01 -22.40 2.38
C GLN A 238 -1.00 -21.33 2.82
N GLN A 239 -1.95 -21.02 1.93
CA GLN A 239 -2.95 -19.97 2.14
C GLN A 239 -2.32 -18.59 2.41
N ALA A 240 -1.22 -18.26 1.74
CA ALA A 240 -0.65 -16.92 1.77
C ALA A 240 -1.72 -15.87 1.40
N PRO A 241 -1.63 -14.62 1.93
CA PRO A 241 -2.55 -13.54 1.57
C PRO A 241 -2.62 -13.27 0.07
N PHE A 242 -1.52 -13.54 -0.64
CA PHE A 242 -1.42 -13.46 -2.09
C PHE A 242 -0.68 -14.72 -2.59
N GLU A 243 -1.23 -15.35 -3.60
CA GLU A 243 -0.69 -16.58 -4.20
C GLU A 243 -0.76 -16.49 -5.72
N ASP A 244 0.37 -16.65 -6.39
CA ASP A 244 0.45 -16.62 -7.85
C ASP A 244 -0.35 -17.77 -8.45
N ILE A 245 -1.13 -17.45 -9.48
CA ILE A 245 -1.83 -18.46 -10.31
C ILE A 245 -1.57 -18.18 -11.78
N THR A 246 -1.78 -19.18 -12.61
CA THR A 246 -1.72 -19.02 -14.06
C THR A 246 -3.00 -18.35 -14.60
N GLU A 247 -2.92 -17.78 -15.80
CA GLU A 247 -4.09 -17.27 -16.51
C GLU A 247 -5.16 -18.35 -16.70
N GLU A 248 -4.75 -19.58 -16.97
CA GLU A 248 -5.65 -20.72 -17.13
C GLU A 248 -6.42 -21.00 -15.84
N GLU A 249 -5.74 -21.01 -14.71
CA GLU A 249 -6.36 -21.21 -13.41
C GLU A 249 -7.30 -20.06 -13.05
N TYR A 250 -6.90 -18.82 -13.34
CA TYR A 250 -7.75 -17.64 -13.17
C TYR A 250 -9.04 -17.79 -13.98
N ASN A 251 -8.94 -18.08 -15.28
CA ASN A 251 -10.08 -18.22 -16.19
C ASN A 251 -11.02 -19.36 -15.74
N LYS A 252 -10.47 -20.49 -15.29
CA LYS A 252 -11.24 -21.59 -14.75
C LYS A 252 -12.06 -21.18 -13.52
N ARG A 253 -11.48 -20.41 -12.62
CA ARG A 253 -12.16 -19.93 -11.40
C ARG A 253 -13.23 -18.89 -11.71
N ILE A 254 -12.96 -17.94 -12.60
CA ILE A 254 -13.92 -16.90 -13.00
C ILE A 254 -15.16 -17.50 -13.65
N VAL A 255 -15.02 -18.52 -14.50
CA VAL A 255 -16.16 -19.18 -15.16
C VAL A 255 -17.10 -19.85 -14.15
N THR A 256 -16.57 -20.33 -13.03
CA THR A 256 -17.36 -20.99 -11.98
C THR A 256 -17.90 -20.02 -10.93
N LEU A 257 -17.39 -18.79 -10.90
CA LEU A 257 -17.77 -17.79 -9.92
C LEU A 257 -19.18 -17.27 -10.22
N LYS A 258 -20.04 -17.34 -9.22
CA LYS A 258 -21.38 -16.75 -9.27
C LYS A 258 -21.31 -15.28 -8.89
N GLU A 259 -22.28 -14.50 -9.36
CA GLU A 259 -22.44 -13.11 -8.93
C GLU A 259 -22.63 -13.02 -7.41
N LEU A 260 -21.83 -12.15 -6.78
CA LEU A 260 -21.87 -11.92 -5.33
C LEU A 260 -22.93 -10.85 -5.03
N ASP A 261 -24.07 -11.26 -4.48
CA ASP A 261 -25.10 -10.34 -4.00
C ASP A 261 -25.03 -10.20 -2.48
N LEU A 262 -24.22 -9.25 -2.03
CA LEU A 262 -24.00 -8.97 -0.61
C LEU A 262 -25.19 -8.26 0.07
N THR A 263 -26.22 -7.86 -0.67
CA THR A 263 -27.44 -7.25 -0.09
C THR A 263 -28.22 -8.26 0.76
N ASN A 264 -27.96 -9.54 0.59
CA ASN A 264 -28.55 -10.61 1.37
C ASN A 264 -27.78 -10.95 2.66
N VAL A 265 -26.68 -10.27 2.92
CA VAL A 265 -25.99 -10.39 4.22
C VAL A 265 -26.78 -9.58 5.25
N THR A 266 -27.28 -10.26 6.26
CA THR A 266 -27.99 -9.60 7.37
C THR A 266 -27.09 -9.64 8.58
N GLU A 267 -26.63 -8.47 9.00
CA GLU A 267 -25.89 -8.32 10.25
C GLU A 267 -26.80 -8.60 11.42
N GLN A 268 -26.40 -9.55 12.26
CA GLN A 268 -27.01 -9.84 13.54
C GLN A 268 -26.20 -9.20 14.66
N ASP A 269 -26.60 -9.43 15.91
CA ASP A 269 -25.82 -8.94 17.07
C ASP A 269 -24.39 -9.50 16.99
N ASP A 270 -23.41 -8.61 17.19
CA ASP A 270 -21.99 -8.94 17.12
C ASP A 270 -21.63 -9.97 18.21
N THR A 271 -21.50 -11.22 17.81
CA THR A 271 -21.08 -12.33 18.67
C THR A 271 -19.60 -12.67 18.51
N VAL A 272 -18.83 -11.83 17.79
CA VAL A 272 -17.42 -12.05 17.54
C VAL A 272 -16.62 -11.78 18.82
N ASP A 273 -15.89 -12.79 19.29
CA ASP A 273 -14.90 -12.62 20.34
C ASP A 273 -13.61 -12.01 19.76
N PHE A 274 -13.50 -10.68 19.87
CA PHE A 274 -12.34 -9.94 19.40
C PHE A 274 -11.00 -10.36 20.04
N GLY A 275 -11.05 -11.02 21.19
CA GLY A 275 -9.84 -11.58 21.81
C GLY A 275 -9.22 -12.73 21.01
N GLN A 276 -9.98 -13.31 20.08
CA GLN A 276 -9.55 -14.43 19.23
C GLN A 276 -9.35 -14.02 17.76
N VAL A 277 -9.71 -12.81 17.37
CA VAL A 277 -9.52 -12.31 16.02
C VAL A 277 -8.10 -11.78 15.87
N ALA A 278 -7.36 -12.31 14.91
CA ALA A 278 -6.04 -11.79 14.58
C ALA A 278 -6.13 -10.30 14.21
N ALA A 279 -5.30 -9.47 14.84
CA ALA A 279 -5.37 -8.01 14.78
C ALA A 279 -5.15 -7.39 13.38
N CYS A 280 -5.00 -8.20 12.34
CA CYS A 280 -4.73 -7.77 10.98
C CYS A 280 -5.52 -8.60 9.94
N ALA A 281 -6.83 -8.36 9.88
CA ALA A 281 -7.63 -8.79 8.74
C ALA A 281 -7.43 -7.84 7.55
N GLY A 282 -6.25 -7.79 6.97
CA GLY A 282 -6.01 -6.83 5.88
C GLY A 282 -4.60 -6.80 5.32
N GLY A 283 -3.87 -7.88 5.46
CA GLY A 283 -2.57 -8.06 4.81
C GLY A 283 -1.42 -7.40 5.58
N ALA A 284 -0.56 -8.25 6.09
CA ALA A 284 0.72 -8.00 6.72
C ALA A 284 0.67 -7.42 8.14
N CYS A 285 0.46 -8.26 9.11
CA CYS A 285 1.14 -8.34 10.40
C CYS A 285 0.52 -9.46 11.25
N GLU A 286 0.72 -10.71 10.91
CA GLU A 286 0.66 -11.78 11.91
C GLU A 286 2.06 -11.93 12.50
N ILE A 287 2.30 -11.31 13.65
CA ILE A 287 3.42 -11.68 14.49
C ILE A 287 2.87 -12.77 15.43
N GLN A 288 3.12 -14.01 15.11
CA GLN A 288 3.06 -15.08 16.10
C GLN A 288 4.43 -15.18 16.77
N PHE A 289 4.45 -14.97 18.10
CA PHE A 289 5.58 -15.32 18.96
C PHE A 289 5.50 -16.79 19.39
#